data_a928a046acebbbe8d78c7f32c19202f2
#
_entry.id   a928a046acebbbe8d78c7f32c19202f2
#
_cell.length_a   1.000
_cell.length_b   1.000
_cell.length_c   1.000
_cell.angle_alpha   90.00
_cell.angle_beta   90.00
_cell.angle_gamma   90.00
#
_symmetry.space_group_name_H-M   'P 1'
#
loop_
_entity.id
_entity.type
_entity.pdbx_description
1 polymer ?
#
loop_
_entity_poly.entity_id
_entity_poly.type
_entity_poly.pdbx_seq_one_letter_code
_entity_poly.pdbx_strand_id
1 'polypeptide(L)'
;VTEGVDGVQVDLLVQEQISCLHDYTLTVSDMRAIEKADVLVMNGAGLEDFMGDALAASDAAVIDCSEGIELLPALGHEGHDHDTEYDPHIWMCEESALVMMNNILHGLGALDEKNLDCYRENAAAAAALVPEDDARMENLACPYLITFHDGFQYFALDNGLNLLKSIEEEEGAEASAAEIQEVVDLVREYEIPAIFTERNGSEATARAISRETGCAVYQLDMIMSGDGTGIQPYLDAMQKNIDTIAEALG
;
A
#
# COMPACT_ATOMS: atom_id res chain seq x y z
N VAL A 1 -15.05 0.67 -10.02
CA VAL A 1 -15.87 1.83 -10.45
C VAL A 1 -16.19 1.75 -11.94
N THR A 2 -15.24 1.35 -12.78
CA THR A 2 -15.34 1.39 -14.26
C THR A 2 -15.79 0.10 -14.92
N GLU A 3 -16.04 -0.97 -14.17
CA GLU A 3 -16.40 -2.28 -14.73
C GLU A 3 -17.68 -2.22 -15.57
N GLY A 4 -17.59 -2.72 -16.82
CA GLY A 4 -18.70 -2.79 -17.75
C GLY A 4 -19.24 -1.45 -18.25
N VAL A 5 -18.53 -0.33 -18.04
CA VAL A 5 -18.95 0.99 -18.49
C VAL A 5 -18.54 1.20 -19.95
N ASP A 6 -19.54 1.49 -20.80
CA ASP A 6 -19.34 1.66 -22.24
C ASP A 6 -18.44 2.86 -22.58
N GLY A 7 -17.41 2.58 -23.39
CA GLY A 7 -16.47 3.60 -23.90
C GLY A 7 -15.40 4.00 -22.89
N VAL A 8 -15.27 3.30 -21.76
CA VAL A 8 -14.19 3.46 -20.80
C VAL A 8 -13.17 2.33 -20.98
N GLN A 9 -11.91 2.72 -21.12
CA GLN A 9 -10.77 1.81 -21.10
C GLN A 9 -9.86 2.21 -19.93
N VAL A 10 -9.42 1.23 -19.15
CA VAL A 10 -8.48 1.41 -18.06
C VAL A 10 -7.18 0.72 -18.42
N ASP A 11 -6.11 1.48 -18.42
CA ASP A 11 -4.75 0.99 -18.64
C ASP A 11 -3.93 1.22 -17.36
N LEU A 12 -3.22 0.19 -16.90
CA LEU A 12 -2.27 0.34 -15.79
C LEU A 12 -0.97 0.92 -16.33
N LEU A 13 -0.52 2.01 -15.74
CA LEU A 13 0.74 2.65 -16.12
C LEU A 13 1.93 1.76 -15.74
N VAL A 14 1.96 1.28 -14.50
CA VAL A 14 3.00 0.39 -14.00
C VAL A 14 2.45 -1.04 -13.98
N GLN A 15 2.98 -1.89 -14.86
CA GLN A 15 2.51 -3.27 -15.06
C GLN A 15 3.47 -4.32 -14.49
N GLU A 16 4.68 -3.93 -14.11
CA GLU A 16 5.68 -4.82 -13.55
C GLU A 16 5.46 -4.98 -12.05
N GLN A 17 5.81 -6.16 -11.53
CA GLN A 17 5.89 -6.34 -10.08
C GLN A 17 7.17 -5.64 -9.59
N ILE A 18 6.99 -4.48 -9.00
CA ILE A 18 8.06 -3.71 -8.38
C ILE A 18 7.92 -3.78 -6.87
N SER A 19 9.05 -3.81 -6.18
CA SER A 19 9.08 -3.82 -4.72
C SER A 19 8.82 -2.42 -4.14
N CYS A 20 9.21 -1.37 -4.89
CA CYS A 20 9.03 0.02 -4.48
C CYS A 20 8.67 0.90 -5.68
N LEU A 21 7.54 1.61 -5.62
CA LEU A 21 7.10 2.57 -6.66
C LEU A 21 7.92 3.86 -6.64
N HIS A 22 8.51 4.22 -5.52
CA HIS A 22 9.32 5.44 -5.39
C HIS A 22 10.53 5.48 -6.32
N ASP A 23 11.09 4.31 -6.64
CA ASP A 23 12.25 4.16 -7.54
C ASP A 23 11.87 3.99 -9.01
N TYR A 24 10.57 4.07 -9.33
CA TYR A 24 10.11 3.85 -10.70
C TYR A 24 10.53 4.98 -11.63
N THR A 25 11.15 4.61 -12.74
CA THR A 25 11.51 5.55 -13.79
C THR A 25 10.60 5.37 -15.00
N LEU A 26 9.92 6.45 -15.40
CA LEU A 26 9.01 6.45 -16.56
C LEU A 26 9.75 6.00 -17.83
N THR A 27 9.18 5.01 -18.49
CA THR A 27 9.63 4.57 -19.81
C THR A 27 9.01 5.44 -20.92
N VAL A 28 9.52 5.32 -22.15
CA VAL A 28 8.91 5.96 -23.32
C VAL A 28 7.48 5.46 -23.57
N SER A 29 7.17 4.23 -23.15
CA SER A 29 5.83 3.67 -23.23
C SER A 29 4.86 4.38 -22.30
N ASP A 30 5.31 4.63 -21.05
CA ASP A 30 4.53 5.30 -20.04
C ASP A 30 4.22 6.75 -20.42
N MET A 31 5.24 7.46 -20.91
CA MET A 31 5.07 8.81 -21.44
C MET A 31 4.01 8.88 -22.54
N ARG A 32 3.96 7.88 -23.42
CA ARG A 32 2.94 7.80 -24.48
C ARG A 32 1.56 7.44 -23.94
N ALA A 33 1.48 6.65 -22.87
CA ALA A 33 0.23 6.33 -22.21
C ALA A 33 -0.35 7.58 -21.55
N ILE A 34 0.49 8.31 -20.80
CA ILE A 34 0.13 9.59 -20.16
C ILE A 34 -0.36 10.63 -21.20
N GLU A 35 0.37 10.77 -22.31
CA GLU A 35 0.00 11.71 -23.40
C GLU A 35 -1.38 11.41 -24.02
N LYS A 36 -1.80 10.14 -24.02
CA LYS A 36 -3.05 9.69 -24.65
C LYS A 36 -4.21 9.58 -23.67
N ALA A 37 -3.95 9.62 -22.40
CA ALA A 37 -4.96 9.48 -21.38
C ALA A 37 -5.90 10.71 -21.38
N ASP A 38 -7.18 10.48 -21.24
CA ASP A 38 -8.16 11.54 -20.96
C ASP A 38 -8.16 11.87 -19.46
N VAL A 39 -7.86 10.85 -18.62
CA VAL A 39 -7.85 10.94 -17.16
C VAL A 39 -6.68 10.14 -16.61
N LEU A 40 -5.96 10.72 -15.65
CA LEU A 40 -4.95 10.05 -14.83
C LEU A 40 -5.51 9.88 -13.42
N VAL A 41 -5.61 8.64 -12.95
CA VAL A 41 -6.00 8.31 -11.60
C VAL A 41 -4.73 8.00 -10.82
N MET A 42 -4.47 8.81 -9.80
CA MET A 42 -3.27 8.73 -8.98
C MET A 42 -3.63 8.29 -7.57
N ASN A 43 -2.74 7.54 -6.93
CA ASN A 43 -2.84 7.28 -5.50
C ASN A 43 -2.85 8.61 -4.71
N GLY A 44 -1.96 9.51 -5.07
CA GLY A 44 -1.71 10.75 -4.34
C GLY A 44 -0.76 10.54 -3.16
N ALA A 45 -0.81 11.44 -2.18
CA ALA A 45 0.07 11.43 -1.01
C ALA A 45 1.58 11.41 -1.34
N GLY A 46 1.98 11.90 -2.52
CA GLY A 46 3.37 11.98 -2.97
C GLY A 46 3.89 10.72 -3.69
N LEU A 47 3.11 9.65 -3.80
CA LEU A 47 3.56 8.39 -4.42
C LEU A 47 4.06 8.58 -5.84
N GLU A 48 3.39 9.45 -6.63
CA GLU A 48 3.71 9.70 -8.03
C GLU A 48 4.56 10.96 -8.25
N ASP A 49 5.32 11.41 -7.28
CA ASP A 49 6.19 12.60 -7.43
C ASP A 49 7.21 12.44 -8.57
N PHE A 50 7.63 11.21 -8.88
CA PHE A 50 8.45 10.89 -10.04
C PHE A 50 7.81 11.24 -11.40
N MET A 51 6.48 11.46 -11.44
CA MET A 51 5.74 11.80 -12.65
C MET A 51 5.61 13.32 -12.90
N GLY A 52 6.11 14.18 -12.00
CA GLY A 52 5.82 15.61 -12.00
C GLY A 52 5.98 16.30 -13.36
N ASP A 53 7.09 16.06 -14.08
CA ASP A 53 7.33 16.64 -15.41
C ASP A 53 6.36 16.08 -16.48
N ALA A 54 6.00 14.81 -16.39
CA ALA A 54 5.06 14.17 -17.32
C ALA A 54 3.65 14.68 -17.10
N LEU A 55 3.23 14.83 -15.85
CA LEU A 55 1.92 15.41 -15.49
C LEU A 55 1.82 16.86 -15.94
N ALA A 56 2.86 17.67 -15.74
CA ALA A 56 2.90 19.07 -16.17
C ALA A 56 2.82 19.24 -17.70
N ALA A 57 3.20 18.22 -18.47
CA ALA A 57 3.16 18.22 -19.92
C ALA A 57 1.88 17.58 -20.49
N SER A 58 1.01 17.00 -19.66
CA SER A 58 -0.23 16.33 -20.06
C SER A 58 -1.42 17.26 -19.98
N ASP A 59 -2.38 17.11 -20.91
CA ASP A 59 -3.69 17.76 -20.86
C ASP A 59 -4.77 16.89 -20.15
N ALA A 60 -4.40 15.71 -19.66
CA ALA A 60 -5.32 14.79 -18.99
C ALA A 60 -5.83 15.37 -17.67
N ALA A 61 -7.10 15.11 -17.36
CA ALA A 61 -7.63 15.42 -16.03
C ALA A 61 -6.97 14.50 -14.99
N VAL A 62 -6.62 15.05 -13.83
CA VAL A 62 -6.03 14.27 -12.72
C VAL A 62 -7.07 14.04 -11.64
N ILE A 63 -7.19 12.79 -11.18
CA ILE A 63 -7.96 12.40 -10.00
C ILE A 63 -6.95 11.97 -8.95
N ASP A 64 -6.81 12.76 -7.89
CA ASP A 64 -6.01 12.43 -6.72
C ASP A 64 -6.88 11.62 -5.74
N CYS A 65 -6.51 10.36 -5.53
CA CYS A 65 -7.28 9.47 -4.67
C CYS A 65 -7.07 9.74 -3.17
N SER A 66 -6.01 10.47 -2.79
CA SER A 66 -5.70 10.79 -1.38
C SER A 66 -6.54 11.95 -0.83
N GLU A 67 -7.30 12.67 -1.67
CA GLU A 67 -8.06 13.83 -1.23
C GLU A 67 -9.05 13.47 -0.10
N GLY A 68 -8.92 14.16 1.04
CA GLY A 68 -9.76 13.97 2.22
C GLY A 68 -9.34 12.82 3.15
N ILE A 69 -8.27 12.10 2.83
CA ILE A 69 -7.66 11.12 3.74
C ILE A 69 -6.74 11.86 4.73
N GLU A 70 -6.80 11.49 6.01
CA GLU A 70 -5.82 11.96 7.01
C GLU A 70 -4.49 11.25 6.78
N LEU A 71 -3.51 12.00 6.22
CA LEU A 71 -2.21 11.42 5.88
C LEU A 71 -1.33 11.27 7.12
N LEU A 72 -0.72 10.11 7.26
CA LEU A 72 0.28 9.83 8.29
C LEU A 72 1.65 10.36 7.82
N PRO A 73 2.47 10.91 8.74
CA PRO A 73 3.84 11.30 8.40
C PRO A 73 4.64 10.07 7.95
N ALA A 74 5.51 10.25 6.97
CA ALA A 74 6.47 9.20 6.62
C ALA A 74 7.32 8.84 7.84
N LEU A 75 7.61 7.56 8.03
CA LEU A 75 8.54 7.12 9.08
C LEU A 75 9.93 7.63 8.68
N GLY A 76 10.47 8.58 9.46
CA GLY A 76 11.68 9.28 9.11
C GLY A 76 12.88 8.35 9.01
N HIS A 77 13.49 8.33 7.85
CA HIS A 77 14.81 7.78 7.64
C HIS A 77 15.82 8.92 7.68
N GLU A 78 16.60 9.03 8.76
CA GLU A 78 17.72 9.93 8.81
C GLU A 78 18.76 9.48 7.77
N GLY A 79 18.67 10.02 6.55
CA GLY A 79 19.74 9.87 5.56
C GLY A 79 19.33 9.49 4.14
N HIS A 80 18.05 9.29 3.83
CA HIS A 80 17.59 9.02 2.46
C HIS A 80 16.84 10.23 1.88
N ASP A 81 17.19 10.59 0.63
CA ASP A 81 16.66 11.74 -0.13
C ASP A 81 15.22 11.49 -0.67
N HIS A 82 14.40 10.68 0.00
CA HIS A 82 13.00 10.51 -0.36
C HIS A 82 12.17 11.53 0.42
N ASP A 83 11.99 12.69 -0.18
CA ASP A 83 11.32 13.88 0.37
C ASP A 83 9.78 13.73 0.41
N THR A 84 9.21 12.54 0.63
CA THR A 84 7.78 12.45 0.88
C THR A 84 7.48 12.83 2.33
N GLU A 85 6.72 13.90 2.50
CA GLU A 85 6.30 14.36 3.84
C GLU A 85 5.38 13.34 4.53
N TYR A 86 4.66 12.54 3.73
CA TYR A 86 3.64 11.60 4.19
C TYR A 86 3.90 10.18 3.67
N ASP A 87 3.40 9.21 4.43
CA ASP A 87 3.32 7.80 4.02
C ASP A 87 2.27 7.65 2.89
N PRO A 88 2.65 7.22 1.68
CA PRO A 88 1.73 7.13 0.57
C PRO A 88 0.91 5.83 0.52
N HIS A 89 1.16 4.87 1.42
CA HIS A 89 0.54 3.53 1.40
C HIS A 89 -0.90 3.53 1.93
N ILE A 90 -1.68 4.53 1.52
CA ILE A 90 -3.05 4.77 2.00
C ILE A 90 -4.02 3.63 1.68
N TRP A 91 -3.76 2.84 0.63
CA TRP A 91 -4.59 1.68 0.26
C TRP A 91 -4.48 0.52 1.24
N MET A 92 -3.51 0.53 2.16
CA MET A 92 -3.33 -0.49 3.19
C MET A 92 -4.32 -0.35 4.37
N CYS A 93 -5.30 0.55 4.26
CA CYS A 93 -6.44 0.70 5.15
C CYS A 93 -7.73 0.60 4.32
N GLU A 94 -8.68 -0.22 4.74
CA GLU A 94 -9.93 -0.45 4.00
C GLU A 94 -10.81 0.80 3.98
N GLU A 95 -10.85 1.58 5.07
CA GLU A 95 -11.57 2.85 5.12
C GLU A 95 -10.99 3.86 4.12
N SER A 96 -9.67 3.98 4.05
CA SER A 96 -8.99 4.82 3.06
C SER A 96 -9.25 4.35 1.63
N ALA A 97 -9.25 3.05 1.38
CA ALA A 97 -9.58 2.49 0.06
C ALA A 97 -11.01 2.85 -0.39
N LEU A 98 -11.98 2.91 0.55
CA LEU A 98 -13.33 3.40 0.27
C LEU A 98 -13.35 4.90 -0.09
N VAL A 99 -12.55 5.73 0.58
CA VAL A 99 -12.39 7.15 0.23
C VAL A 99 -11.77 7.29 -1.15
N MET A 100 -10.69 6.56 -1.45
CA MET A 100 -10.06 6.52 -2.78
C MET A 100 -11.08 6.16 -3.87
N MET A 101 -11.88 5.13 -3.66
CA MET A 101 -12.93 4.71 -4.58
C MET A 101 -13.98 5.82 -4.79
N ASN A 102 -14.36 6.55 -3.74
CA ASN A 102 -15.28 7.68 -3.83
C ASN A 102 -14.66 8.86 -4.61
N ASN A 103 -13.37 9.14 -4.45
CA ASN A 103 -12.67 10.17 -5.21
C ASN A 103 -12.65 9.82 -6.71
N ILE A 104 -12.39 8.54 -7.05
CA ILE A 104 -12.50 8.06 -8.43
C ILE A 104 -13.93 8.23 -8.97
N LEU A 105 -14.96 7.83 -8.20
CA LEU A 105 -16.35 7.99 -8.58
C LEU A 105 -16.71 9.45 -8.88
N HIS A 106 -16.32 10.36 -7.99
CA HIS A 106 -16.63 11.79 -8.14
C HIS A 106 -15.88 12.42 -9.32
N GLY A 107 -14.59 12.11 -9.47
CA GLY A 107 -13.78 12.61 -10.57
C GLY A 107 -14.28 12.14 -11.93
N LEU A 108 -14.51 10.84 -12.09
CA LEU A 108 -15.08 10.28 -13.32
C LEU A 108 -16.48 10.80 -13.59
N GLY A 109 -17.34 10.88 -12.56
CA GLY A 109 -18.70 11.37 -12.70
C GLY A 109 -18.79 12.84 -13.15
N ALA A 110 -17.81 13.67 -12.78
CA ALA A 110 -17.71 15.05 -13.25
C ALA A 110 -17.26 15.17 -14.71
N LEU A 111 -16.44 14.21 -15.18
CA LEU A 111 -15.89 14.19 -16.54
C LEU A 111 -16.80 13.46 -17.53
N ASP A 112 -17.57 12.48 -17.08
CA ASP A 112 -18.42 11.61 -17.87
C ASP A 112 -19.81 11.43 -17.23
N GLU A 113 -20.58 12.50 -17.19
CA GLU A 113 -21.91 12.56 -16.56
C GLU A 113 -22.89 11.50 -17.12
N LYS A 114 -22.73 11.11 -18.39
CA LYS A 114 -23.63 10.12 -19.04
C LYS A 114 -23.52 8.72 -18.38
N ASN A 115 -22.36 8.38 -17.81
CA ASN A 115 -22.08 7.10 -17.17
C ASN A 115 -22.12 7.17 -15.64
N LEU A 116 -22.46 8.31 -15.05
CA LEU A 116 -22.43 8.54 -13.59
C LEU A 116 -23.21 7.48 -12.79
N ASP A 117 -24.38 7.07 -13.27
CA ASP A 117 -25.18 6.09 -12.56
C ASP A 117 -24.51 4.70 -12.55
N CYS A 118 -23.85 4.31 -13.65
CA CYS A 118 -23.06 3.08 -13.69
C CYS A 118 -21.87 3.14 -12.72
N TYR A 119 -21.16 4.26 -12.66
CA TYR A 119 -20.07 4.48 -11.70
C TYR A 119 -20.54 4.35 -10.26
N ARG A 120 -21.72 4.91 -9.92
CA ARG A 120 -22.31 4.83 -8.58
C ARG A 120 -22.70 3.39 -8.22
N GLU A 121 -23.34 2.68 -9.14
CA GLU A 121 -23.76 1.29 -8.93
C GLU A 121 -22.53 0.40 -8.68
N ASN A 122 -21.47 0.56 -9.49
CA ASN A 122 -20.25 -0.21 -9.34
C ASN A 122 -19.51 0.12 -8.02
N ALA A 123 -19.39 1.41 -7.66
CA ALA A 123 -18.78 1.81 -6.39
C ALA A 123 -19.57 1.27 -5.18
N ALA A 124 -20.90 1.36 -5.22
CA ALA A 124 -21.74 0.82 -4.15
C ALA A 124 -21.65 -0.71 -4.04
N ALA A 125 -21.56 -1.41 -5.18
CA ALA A 125 -21.40 -2.86 -5.20
C ALA A 125 -20.03 -3.27 -4.62
N ALA A 126 -18.96 -2.54 -4.95
CA ALA A 126 -17.62 -2.78 -4.42
C ALA A 126 -17.54 -2.48 -2.91
N ALA A 127 -18.13 -1.35 -2.46
CA ALA A 127 -18.16 -1.00 -1.05
C ALA A 127 -18.93 -2.03 -0.18
N ALA A 128 -19.96 -2.64 -0.74
CA ALA A 128 -20.72 -3.69 -0.04
C ALA A 128 -19.94 -5.01 0.14
N LEU A 129 -18.79 -5.18 -0.51
CA LEU A 129 -17.93 -6.35 -0.36
C LEU A 129 -16.85 -6.15 0.70
N VAL A 130 -16.58 -4.91 1.11
CA VAL A 130 -15.60 -4.63 2.19
C VAL A 130 -16.12 -5.25 3.49
N PRO A 131 -15.34 -6.11 4.14
CA PRO A 131 -15.77 -6.79 5.36
C PRO A 131 -15.90 -5.81 6.53
N GLU A 132 -16.54 -6.26 7.60
CA GLU A 132 -16.45 -5.60 8.90
C GLU A 132 -15.11 -5.96 9.56
N ASP A 133 -14.71 -5.16 10.57
CA ASP A 133 -13.47 -5.37 11.33
C ASP A 133 -13.36 -6.79 11.87
N ASP A 134 -12.18 -7.37 11.78
CA ASP A 134 -11.94 -8.73 12.26
C ASP A 134 -11.69 -8.73 13.78
N ALA A 135 -12.63 -9.26 14.53
CA ALA A 135 -12.55 -9.32 15.99
C ALA A 135 -11.31 -10.07 16.53
N ARG A 136 -10.59 -10.82 15.70
CA ARG A 136 -9.32 -11.46 16.09
C ARG A 136 -8.23 -10.41 16.33
N MET A 137 -8.26 -9.31 15.57
CA MET A 137 -7.28 -8.22 15.68
C MET A 137 -7.40 -7.46 17.02
N GLU A 138 -8.61 -7.39 17.59
CA GLU A 138 -8.84 -6.76 18.91
C GLU A 138 -8.25 -7.55 20.09
N ASN A 139 -7.99 -8.85 19.91
CA ASN A 139 -7.66 -9.77 21.00
C ASN A 139 -6.30 -10.47 20.81
N LEU A 140 -5.37 -9.86 20.09
CA LEU A 140 -4.02 -10.39 19.91
C LEU A 140 -3.27 -10.43 21.25
N ALA A 141 -2.53 -11.51 21.47
CA ALA A 141 -1.67 -11.63 22.64
C ALA A 141 -0.48 -10.66 22.58
N CYS A 142 -0.02 -10.34 21.37
CA CYS A 142 1.03 -9.37 21.10
C CYS A 142 0.56 -8.35 20.05
N PRO A 143 0.27 -7.08 20.41
CA PRO A 143 -0.19 -6.08 19.45
C PRO A 143 0.96 -5.32 18.76
N TYR A 144 2.19 -5.80 18.84
CA TYR A 144 3.38 -5.14 18.30
C TYR A 144 3.76 -5.72 16.94
N LEU A 145 3.97 -4.82 15.98
CA LEU A 145 4.34 -5.16 14.61
C LEU A 145 5.77 -4.67 14.31
N ILE A 146 6.57 -5.52 13.70
CA ILE A 146 7.85 -5.17 13.07
C ILE A 146 7.80 -5.67 11.64
N THR A 147 7.97 -4.76 10.68
CA THR A 147 7.96 -5.04 9.25
C THR A 147 9.31 -4.71 8.62
N PHE A 148 9.55 -5.18 7.41
CA PHE A 148 10.76 -4.85 6.65
C PHE A 148 10.56 -3.65 5.73
N HIS A 149 9.35 -3.40 5.27
CA HIS A 149 9.00 -2.21 4.51
C HIS A 149 8.11 -1.27 5.34
N ASP A 150 8.15 0.01 5.06
CA ASP A 150 7.45 1.06 5.82
C ASP A 150 5.95 1.24 5.47
N GLY A 151 5.42 0.45 4.55
CA GLY A 151 4.05 0.59 4.03
C GLY A 151 2.92 0.03 4.88
N PHE A 152 3.15 -0.31 6.15
CA PHE A 152 2.13 -0.91 7.01
C PHE A 152 1.58 0.02 8.09
N GLN A 153 1.85 1.35 8.05
CA GLN A 153 1.37 2.28 9.06
C GLN A 153 -0.16 2.37 9.09
N TYR A 154 -0.79 2.57 7.93
CA TYR A 154 -2.26 2.64 7.84
C TYR A 154 -2.90 1.32 8.23
N PHE A 155 -2.34 0.19 7.78
CA PHE A 155 -2.81 -1.14 8.17
C PHE A 155 -2.72 -1.35 9.70
N ALA A 156 -1.61 -0.96 10.29
CA ALA A 156 -1.41 -1.09 11.73
C ALA A 156 -2.40 -0.23 12.52
N LEU A 157 -2.60 1.02 12.10
CA LEU A 157 -3.54 1.94 12.74
C LEU A 157 -4.97 1.40 12.67
N ASP A 158 -5.41 0.96 11.49
CA ASP A 158 -6.75 0.43 11.22
C ASP A 158 -7.05 -0.81 12.07
N ASN A 159 -6.06 -1.67 12.26
CA ASN A 159 -6.18 -2.93 12.98
C ASN A 159 -5.74 -2.86 14.46
N GLY A 160 -5.52 -1.67 15.02
CA GLY A 160 -5.14 -1.49 16.43
C GLY A 160 -3.77 -2.05 16.80
N LEU A 161 -2.86 -2.19 15.83
CA LEU A 161 -1.47 -2.64 16.03
C LEU A 161 -0.54 -1.46 16.31
N ASN A 162 0.53 -1.74 17.02
CA ASN A 162 1.62 -0.79 17.25
C ASN A 162 2.81 -1.15 16.36
N LEU A 163 3.01 -0.43 15.27
CA LEU A 163 4.19 -0.57 14.42
C LEU A 163 5.40 0.01 15.14
N LEU A 164 6.29 -0.86 15.63
CA LEU A 164 7.47 -0.44 16.39
C LEU A 164 8.63 -0.04 15.49
N LYS A 165 8.80 -0.76 14.38
CA LYS A 165 9.91 -0.53 13.45
C LYS A 165 9.55 -1.04 12.07
N SER A 166 9.96 -0.27 11.06
CA SER A 166 10.11 -0.73 9.69
C SER A 166 11.58 -0.75 9.35
N ILE A 167 12.04 -1.83 8.73
CA ILE A 167 13.43 -1.97 8.29
C ILE A 167 13.39 -1.82 6.79
N GLU A 168 13.75 -0.65 6.26
CA GLU A 168 13.91 -0.51 4.83
C GLU A 168 15.11 -1.32 4.36
N GLU A 169 14.83 -2.25 3.46
CA GLU A 169 15.85 -2.80 2.58
C GLU A 169 15.61 -2.15 1.21
N GLU A 170 16.48 -1.21 0.81
CA GLU A 170 16.57 -0.82 -0.60
C GLU A 170 16.88 -2.08 -1.41
N GLU A 171 16.36 -2.16 -2.63
CA GLU A 171 16.60 -3.31 -3.50
C GLU A 171 18.12 -3.56 -3.63
N GLY A 172 18.63 -4.59 -2.92
CA GLY A 172 20.04 -4.97 -2.87
C GLY A 172 20.88 -4.38 -1.72
N ALA A 173 20.32 -3.57 -0.83
CA ALA A 173 20.95 -3.17 0.42
C ALA A 173 20.57 -4.15 1.55
N GLU A 174 21.57 -4.63 2.28
CA GLU A 174 21.34 -5.41 3.50
C GLU A 174 21.30 -4.44 4.69
N ALA A 175 20.35 -4.68 5.63
CA ALA A 175 20.29 -3.90 6.86
C ALA A 175 21.64 -3.91 7.60
N SER A 176 22.03 -2.76 8.14
CA SER A 176 23.27 -2.64 8.89
C SER A 176 23.24 -3.50 10.16
N ALA A 177 24.42 -3.84 10.67
CA ALA A 177 24.52 -4.58 11.94
C ALA A 177 23.88 -3.84 13.13
N ALA A 178 23.83 -2.48 13.07
CA ALA A 178 23.19 -1.66 14.09
C ALA A 178 21.65 -1.79 14.02
N GLU A 179 21.06 -1.75 12.83
CA GLU A 179 19.62 -1.93 12.62
C GLU A 179 19.18 -3.34 13.02
N ILE A 180 19.95 -4.36 12.63
CA ILE A 180 19.69 -5.74 13.06
C ILE A 180 19.70 -5.85 14.59
N GLN A 181 20.68 -5.21 15.26
CA GLN A 181 20.78 -5.25 16.72
C GLN A 181 19.59 -4.51 17.38
N GLU A 182 19.17 -3.37 16.84
CA GLU A 182 17.99 -2.64 17.32
C GLU A 182 16.74 -3.51 17.26
N VAL A 183 16.51 -4.20 16.14
CA VAL A 183 15.36 -5.10 16.01
C VAL A 183 15.43 -6.29 16.95
N VAL A 184 16.62 -6.88 17.13
CA VAL A 184 16.84 -7.96 18.11
C VAL A 184 16.50 -7.48 19.52
N ASP A 185 16.86 -6.25 19.88
CA ASP A 185 16.58 -5.68 21.19
C ASP A 185 15.07 -5.42 21.35
N LEU A 186 14.37 -4.89 20.33
CA LEU A 186 12.92 -4.72 20.35
C LEU A 186 12.17 -6.05 20.48
N VAL A 187 12.57 -7.07 19.71
CA VAL A 187 11.97 -8.40 19.78
C VAL A 187 12.08 -8.99 21.20
N ARG A 188 13.22 -8.79 21.87
CA ARG A 188 13.46 -9.28 23.24
C ARG A 188 12.72 -8.45 24.28
N GLU A 189 12.71 -7.11 24.13
CA GLU A 189 12.06 -6.18 25.08
C GLU A 189 10.56 -6.38 25.13
N TYR A 190 9.92 -6.53 23.97
CA TYR A 190 8.47 -6.67 23.83
C TYR A 190 8.01 -8.11 23.71
N GLU A 191 8.92 -9.09 23.82
CA GLU A 191 8.64 -10.54 23.70
C GLU A 191 7.88 -10.88 22.40
N ILE A 192 8.29 -10.24 21.26
CA ILE A 192 7.60 -10.35 20.00
C ILE A 192 7.75 -11.76 19.40
N PRO A 193 6.66 -12.49 19.15
CA PRO A 193 6.75 -13.87 18.68
C PRO A 193 7.09 -13.99 17.19
N ALA A 194 6.84 -12.93 16.40
CA ALA A 194 7.04 -12.94 14.95
C ALA A 194 7.40 -11.58 14.38
N ILE A 195 8.19 -11.56 13.30
CA ILE A 195 8.49 -10.40 12.46
C ILE A 195 8.02 -10.68 11.03
N PHE A 196 7.80 -9.62 10.24
CA PHE A 196 7.12 -9.73 8.96
C PHE A 196 7.95 -9.15 7.83
N THR A 197 8.26 -10.00 6.83
CA THR A 197 8.86 -9.58 5.56
C THR A 197 7.79 -9.36 4.51
N GLU A 198 8.15 -8.72 3.41
CA GLU A 198 7.30 -8.66 2.24
C GLU A 198 7.39 -9.92 1.40
N ARG A 199 6.34 -10.15 0.61
CA ARG A 199 6.23 -11.30 -0.29
C ARG A 199 7.37 -11.39 -1.32
N ASN A 200 7.96 -10.25 -1.71
CA ASN A 200 9.06 -10.17 -2.69
C ASN A 200 10.36 -9.63 -2.08
N GLY A 201 10.39 -9.40 -0.77
CA GLY A 201 11.56 -8.89 -0.04
C GLY A 201 12.61 -9.96 0.28
N SER A 202 13.82 -9.52 0.65
CA SER A 202 14.89 -10.42 1.10
C SER A 202 14.58 -10.98 2.50
N GLU A 203 14.65 -12.29 2.66
CA GLU A 203 14.51 -12.92 3.98
C GLU A 203 15.84 -13.07 4.73
N ALA A 204 16.96 -12.62 4.19
CA ALA A 204 18.28 -12.90 4.77
C ALA A 204 18.43 -12.27 6.15
N THR A 205 18.10 -11.01 6.30
CA THR A 205 18.11 -10.24 7.55
C THR A 205 17.08 -10.77 8.54
N ALA A 206 15.84 -11.02 8.09
CA ALA A 206 14.80 -11.61 8.94
C ALA A 206 15.20 -12.95 9.53
N ARG A 207 15.83 -13.80 8.74
CA ARG A 207 16.36 -15.09 9.20
C ARG A 207 17.55 -14.95 10.15
N ALA A 208 18.34 -13.88 10.04
CA ALA A 208 19.41 -13.60 11.00
C ALA A 208 18.84 -13.22 12.36
N ILE A 209 17.85 -12.32 12.39
CA ILE A 209 17.11 -11.90 13.60
C ILE A 209 16.40 -13.10 14.23
N SER A 210 15.68 -13.88 13.43
CA SER A 210 14.99 -15.10 13.89
C SER A 210 15.94 -16.11 14.56
N ARG A 211 17.14 -16.34 14.00
CA ARG A 211 18.14 -17.24 14.60
C ARG A 211 18.66 -16.74 15.94
N GLU A 212 18.73 -15.43 16.13
CA GLU A 212 19.24 -14.83 17.36
C GLU A 212 18.19 -14.71 18.45
N THR A 213 16.94 -14.47 18.10
CA THR A 213 15.83 -14.21 19.03
C THR A 213 14.93 -15.41 19.24
N GLY A 214 14.82 -16.28 18.23
CA GLY A 214 13.86 -17.38 18.19
C GLY A 214 12.46 -16.97 17.69
N CYS A 215 12.24 -15.70 17.32
CA CYS A 215 10.96 -15.26 16.74
C CYS A 215 10.72 -15.92 15.37
N ALA A 216 9.46 -16.11 15.01
CA ALA A 216 9.08 -16.60 13.69
C ALA A 216 9.22 -15.50 12.63
N VAL A 217 9.26 -15.91 11.36
CA VAL A 217 9.23 -14.99 10.20
C VAL A 217 8.04 -15.35 9.36
N TYR A 218 7.18 -14.38 9.11
CA TYR A 218 6.01 -14.49 8.23
C TYR A 218 6.13 -13.49 7.08
N GLN A 219 5.30 -13.67 6.06
CA GLN A 219 5.25 -12.75 4.91
C GLN A 219 3.90 -12.06 4.85
N LEU A 220 3.91 -10.74 4.63
CA LEU A 220 2.75 -9.93 4.33
C LEU A 220 2.78 -9.47 2.88
N ASP A 221 1.61 -9.12 2.35
CA ASP A 221 1.45 -8.61 1.00
C ASP A 221 1.15 -7.10 1.05
N MET A 222 1.99 -6.28 0.45
CA MET A 222 1.80 -4.83 0.33
C MET A 222 0.76 -4.45 -0.73
N ILE A 223 0.25 -5.41 -1.48
CA ILE A 223 -0.76 -5.23 -2.52
C ILE A 223 -0.35 -4.18 -3.56
N MET A 224 0.94 -4.18 -3.92
CA MET A 224 1.54 -3.25 -4.89
C MET A 224 1.15 -3.54 -6.33
N SER A 225 0.52 -4.68 -6.60
CA SER A 225 0.12 -5.09 -7.95
C SER A 225 -1.21 -5.82 -7.91
N GLY A 226 -1.97 -5.70 -8.99
CA GLY A 226 -3.25 -6.39 -9.19
C GLY A 226 -3.38 -6.87 -10.63
N ASP A 227 -4.37 -7.70 -10.89
CA ASP A 227 -4.70 -8.19 -12.23
C ASP A 227 -5.70 -7.29 -12.98
N GLY A 228 -6.13 -6.18 -12.37
CA GLY A 228 -7.07 -5.21 -12.93
C GLY A 228 -8.53 -5.69 -12.94
N THR A 229 -8.87 -6.76 -12.22
CA THR A 229 -10.21 -7.37 -12.23
C THR A 229 -10.95 -7.19 -10.90
N GLY A 230 -11.61 -6.05 -10.75
CA GLY A 230 -12.49 -5.79 -9.60
C GLY A 230 -11.75 -5.60 -8.27
N ILE A 231 -12.49 -5.57 -7.16
CA ILE A 231 -11.96 -5.32 -5.82
C ILE A 231 -11.56 -6.61 -5.08
N GLN A 232 -12.07 -7.78 -5.51
CA GLN A 232 -11.91 -9.03 -4.76
C GLN A 232 -10.45 -9.43 -4.51
N PRO A 233 -9.50 -9.32 -5.47
CA PRO A 233 -8.09 -9.62 -5.22
C PRO A 233 -7.47 -8.76 -4.10
N TYR A 234 -7.88 -7.49 -3.99
CA TYR A 234 -7.47 -6.60 -2.91
C TYR A 234 -8.00 -7.11 -1.55
N LEU A 235 -9.31 -7.41 -1.47
CA LEU A 235 -9.92 -7.90 -0.24
C LEU A 235 -9.34 -9.25 0.20
N ASP A 236 -9.08 -10.15 -0.75
CA ASP A 236 -8.46 -11.46 -0.45
C ASP A 236 -7.03 -11.28 0.09
N ALA A 237 -6.28 -10.31 -0.41
CA ALA A 237 -4.92 -10.02 0.06
C ALA A 237 -4.93 -9.36 1.45
N MET A 238 -5.83 -8.39 1.70
CA MET A 238 -6.04 -7.79 3.03
C MET A 238 -6.42 -8.86 4.05
N GLN A 239 -7.42 -9.70 3.73
CA GLN A 239 -7.83 -10.78 4.62
C GLN A 239 -6.69 -11.75 4.92
N LYS A 240 -5.85 -12.06 3.92
CA LYS A 240 -4.69 -12.92 4.12
C LYS A 240 -3.66 -12.28 5.05
N ASN A 241 -3.43 -10.98 4.97
CA ASN A 241 -2.57 -10.27 5.91
C ASN A 241 -3.12 -10.37 7.34
N ILE A 242 -4.42 -10.13 7.52
CA ILE A 242 -5.12 -10.28 8.80
C ILE A 242 -4.98 -11.70 9.35
N ASP A 243 -5.24 -12.72 8.52
CA ASP A 243 -5.11 -14.13 8.91
C ASP A 243 -3.67 -14.46 9.36
N THR A 244 -2.68 -13.95 8.62
CA THR A 244 -1.26 -14.17 8.93
C THR A 244 -0.88 -13.53 10.27
N ILE A 245 -1.32 -12.31 10.52
CA ILE A 245 -1.04 -11.60 11.78
C ILE A 245 -1.78 -12.26 12.94
N ALA A 246 -3.05 -12.61 12.77
CA ALA A 246 -3.81 -13.30 13.81
C ALA A 246 -3.22 -14.65 14.17
N GLU A 247 -2.64 -15.39 13.22
CA GLU A 247 -1.89 -16.64 13.49
C GLU A 247 -0.58 -16.37 14.23
N ALA A 248 0.15 -15.32 13.81
CA ALA A 248 1.50 -15.06 14.29
C ALA A 248 1.54 -14.40 15.69
N LEU A 249 0.56 -13.55 15.99
CA LEU A 249 0.53 -12.68 17.19
C LEU A 249 -0.63 -13.00 18.15
N GLY A 250 -1.51 -13.92 17.77
CA GLY A 250 -2.71 -14.33 18.52
C GLY A 250 -2.50 -15.36 19.62
#